data_a71b7564013e784952c2f587879b274a
#
_entry.id   a71b7564013e784952c2f587879b274a
#
_cell.length_a   1.000
_cell.length_b   1.000
_cell.length_c   1.000
_cell.angle_alpha   90.00
_cell.angle_beta   90.00
_cell.angle_gamma   90.00
#
_symmetry.space_group_name_H-M   'P 1'
#
loop_
_entity.id
_entity.type
_entity.pdbx_description
1 polymer ?
#
loop_
_entity_poly.entity_id
_entity_poly.type
_entity_poly.pdbx_seq_one_letter_code
_entity_poly.pdbx_strand_id
1 'polypeptide(L)'
;MCGSGTFLVEAAQVALGLPPGGARTFAFEWLKGMDNKAWQALRADAQRAKEAAAKGVAALEIAGSDISTDMLAMADANWQRAGLPGEVRLKQVDARFVQPPFATPGVMLMNPPYGERIAVRGEQRRGALPEAPRDEAEEAAANQFASAFATTLKQHFAGWQAWVFTGDLSIPKRLRLKESRRTPLYNGNIECRLFRFDMVRGGNRKEGGEAPKE
;
A
#
# COMPACT_ATOMS: atom_id res chain seq x y z
N MET A 1 -6.29 2.49 4.80
CA MET A 1 -5.04 1.94 5.40
C MET A 1 -3.80 2.44 4.63
N CYS A 2 -3.79 3.72 4.25
CA CYS A 2 -2.63 4.33 3.57
C CYS A 2 -1.54 4.80 4.57
N GLY A 3 -1.88 4.89 5.86
CA GLY A 3 -0.98 5.40 6.88
C GLY A 3 -0.49 6.81 6.52
N SER A 4 0.78 7.08 6.74
CA SER A 4 1.44 8.35 6.40
C SER A 4 1.65 8.59 4.89
N GLY A 5 1.06 7.77 4.02
CA GLY A 5 1.05 7.98 2.58
C GLY A 5 2.32 7.58 1.83
N THR A 6 3.21 6.78 2.41
CA THR A 6 4.45 6.35 1.73
C THR A 6 4.17 5.74 0.36
N PHE A 7 3.23 4.79 0.27
CA PHE A 7 2.88 4.17 -1.02
C PHE A 7 2.27 5.16 -2.01
N LEU A 8 1.55 6.18 -1.55
CA LEU A 8 0.97 7.20 -2.43
C LEU A 8 2.06 8.05 -3.06
N VAL A 9 3.02 8.49 -2.24
CA VAL A 9 4.15 9.31 -2.69
C VAL A 9 5.02 8.53 -3.68
N GLU A 10 5.39 7.29 -3.34
CA GLU A 10 6.22 6.45 -4.22
C GLU A 10 5.49 6.11 -5.53
N ALA A 11 4.20 5.81 -5.48
CA ALA A 11 3.40 5.55 -6.68
C ALA A 11 3.34 6.78 -7.60
N ALA A 12 3.16 7.98 -7.02
CA ALA A 12 3.17 9.22 -7.79
C ALA A 12 4.54 9.49 -8.42
N GLN A 13 5.62 9.29 -7.66
CA GLN A 13 6.97 9.47 -8.19
C GLN A 13 7.26 8.51 -9.35
N VAL A 14 6.87 7.24 -9.22
CA VAL A 14 7.00 6.26 -10.32
C VAL A 14 6.18 6.66 -11.54
N ALA A 15 4.91 7.03 -11.34
CA ALA A 15 4.02 7.42 -12.44
C ALA A 15 4.49 8.67 -13.17
N LEU A 16 5.14 9.59 -12.47
CA LEU A 16 5.70 10.82 -13.02
C LEU A 16 7.15 10.67 -13.53
N GLY A 17 7.75 9.50 -13.41
CA GLY A 17 9.16 9.28 -13.75
C GLY A 17 10.13 10.11 -12.91
N LEU A 18 9.74 10.47 -11.67
CA LEU A 18 10.59 11.24 -10.78
C LEU A 18 11.68 10.37 -10.14
N PRO A 19 12.91 10.88 -10.03
CA PRO A 19 13.98 10.14 -9.40
C PRO A 19 13.74 10.01 -7.89
N PRO A 20 13.88 8.79 -7.32
CA PRO A 20 13.70 8.59 -5.89
C PRO A 20 14.74 9.38 -5.09
N GLY A 21 14.30 10.02 -4.02
CA GLY A 21 15.17 10.78 -3.14
C GLY A 21 15.73 12.09 -3.72
N GLY A 22 15.18 12.60 -4.82
CA GLY A 22 15.67 13.82 -5.49
C GLY A 22 15.68 15.08 -4.62
N ALA A 23 14.90 15.09 -3.53
CA ALA A 23 14.84 16.23 -2.60
C ALA A 23 15.75 16.08 -1.35
N ARG A 24 16.52 14.99 -1.23
CA ARG A 24 17.36 14.71 -0.05
C ARG A 24 18.85 14.83 -0.35
N THR A 25 19.66 15.03 0.69
CA THR A 25 21.11 14.85 0.65
C THR A 25 21.45 13.40 0.95
N PHE A 26 22.58 12.94 0.43
CA PHE A 26 23.04 11.57 0.59
C PHE A 26 24.39 11.55 1.34
N ALA A 27 24.62 10.55 2.17
CA ALA A 27 25.84 10.43 2.94
C ALA A 27 27.11 10.35 2.08
N PHE A 28 27.03 9.81 0.86
CA PHE A 28 28.16 9.74 -0.05
C PHE A 28 28.66 11.13 -0.52
N GLU A 29 27.83 12.18 -0.43
CA GLU A 29 28.24 13.55 -0.77
C GLU A 29 29.39 14.07 0.12
N TRP A 30 29.60 13.44 1.25
CA TRP A 30 30.67 13.76 2.23
C TRP A 30 31.93 12.91 2.04
N LEU A 31 31.94 11.94 1.12
CA LEU A 31 33.08 11.07 0.90
C LEU A 31 34.22 11.80 0.20
N LYS A 32 35.45 11.59 0.65
CA LYS A 32 36.64 12.05 -0.05
C LYS A 32 36.75 11.36 -1.41
N GLY A 33 37.00 12.13 -2.47
CA GLY A 33 37.15 11.61 -3.84
C GLY A 33 35.86 11.45 -4.60
N MET A 34 34.73 11.92 -4.06
CA MET A 34 33.49 11.98 -4.78
C MET A 34 33.62 12.91 -6.01
N ASP A 35 33.13 12.46 -7.16
CA ASP A 35 33.02 13.30 -8.35
C ASP A 35 31.84 14.27 -8.23
N ASN A 36 32.10 15.42 -7.65
CA ASN A 36 31.11 16.49 -7.49
C ASN A 36 30.53 16.97 -8.82
N LYS A 37 31.32 16.97 -9.90
CA LYS A 37 30.84 17.41 -11.21
C LYS A 37 29.80 16.45 -11.80
N ALA A 38 30.08 15.17 -11.74
CA ALA A 38 29.13 14.13 -12.17
C ALA A 38 27.86 14.16 -11.29
N TRP A 39 28.01 14.35 -9.99
CA TRP A 39 26.88 14.44 -9.08
C TRP A 39 25.98 15.66 -9.36
N GLN A 40 26.56 16.83 -9.55
CA GLN A 40 25.79 18.04 -9.88
C GLN A 40 25.09 17.90 -11.24
N ALA A 41 25.72 17.27 -12.22
CA ALA A 41 25.07 16.97 -13.50
C ALA A 41 23.84 16.07 -13.31
N LEU A 42 23.98 14.98 -12.52
CA LEU A 42 22.87 14.06 -12.21
C LEU A 42 21.72 14.78 -11.47
N ARG A 43 22.04 15.64 -10.51
CA ARG A 43 21.03 16.45 -9.80
C ARG A 43 20.31 17.43 -10.73
N ALA A 44 21.03 18.04 -11.68
CA ALA A 44 20.42 18.92 -12.67
C ALA A 44 19.48 18.15 -13.62
N ASP A 45 19.84 16.92 -14.02
CA ASP A 45 18.98 16.04 -14.81
C ASP A 45 17.71 15.66 -14.04
N ALA A 46 17.85 15.30 -12.75
CA ALA A 46 16.74 15.00 -11.87
C ALA A 46 15.78 16.20 -11.71
N GLN A 47 16.33 17.41 -11.58
CA GLN A 47 15.52 18.62 -11.48
C GLN A 47 14.77 18.92 -12.78
N ARG A 48 15.42 18.74 -13.94
CA ARG A 48 14.75 18.89 -15.26
C ARG A 48 13.62 17.87 -15.43
N ALA A 49 13.84 16.63 -15.02
CA ALA A 49 12.80 15.60 -15.04
C ALA A 49 11.59 15.99 -14.17
N LYS A 50 11.85 16.53 -12.97
CA LYS A 50 10.81 17.02 -12.06
C LYS A 50 10.00 18.17 -12.69
N GLU A 51 10.66 19.15 -13.31
CA GLU A 51 10.01 20.29 -13.97
C GLU A 51 9.19 19.85 -15.19
N ALA A 52 9.66 18.86 -15.93
CA ALA A 52 8.91 18.29 -17.06
C ALA A 52 7.67 17.54 -16.57
N ALA A 53 7.81 16.74 -15.50
CA ALA A 53 6.72 16.01 -14.89
C ALA A 53 5.61 16.92 -14.34
N ALA A 54 5.98 18.07 -13.75
CA ALA A 54 5.01 19.04 -13.22
C ALA A 54 4.04 19.56 -14.29
N LYS A 55 4.44 19.53 -15.56
CA LYS A 55 3.60 19.97 -16.71
C LYS A 55 2.57 18.90 -17.13
N GLY A 56 2.78 17.62 -16.75
CA GLY A 56 1.96 16.48 -17.16
C GLY A 56 0.91 16.00 -16.13
N VAL A 57 0.75 16.73 -15.05
CA VAL A 57 0.08 16.23 -13.82
C VAL A 57 -1.43 16.13 -13.88
N ALA A 58 -2.09 16.61 -14.91
CA ALA A 58 -3.57 16.65 -14.96
C ALA A 58 -4.27 15.27 -14.83
N ALA A 59 -3.53 14.17 -14.73
CA ALA A 59 -4.09 12.81 -14.84
C ALA A 59 -3.63 11.77 -13.80
N LEU A 60 -3.05 12.16 -12.66
CA LEU A 60 -2.73 11.17 -11.64
C LEU A 60 -3.98 10.72 -10.88
N GLU A 61 -4.49 9.54 -11.20
CA GLU A 61 -5.57 8.90 -10.44
C GLU A 61 -4.98 8.14 -9.24
N ILE A 62 -4.50 8.90 -8.24
CA ILE A 62 -3.97 8.37 -6.97
C ILE A 62 -4.88 8.81 -5.84
N ALA A 63 -5.28 7.86 -4.99
CA ALA A 63 -6.11 8.12 -3.83
C ALA A 63 -5.65 7.28 -2.63
N GLY A 64 -5.81 7.83 -1.43
CA GLY A 64 -5.54 7.14 -0.18
C GLY A 64 -6.71 7.20 0.78
N SER A 65 -6.79 6.22 1.67
CA SER A 65 -7.75 6.24 2.75
C SER A 65 -7.18 5.64 4.02
N ASP A 66 -7.56 6.21 5.14
CA ASP A 66 -7.25 5.70 6.47
C ASP A 66 -8.38 5.98 7.44
N ILE A 67 -8.43 5.26 8.54
CA ILE A 67 -9.40 5.53 9.62
C ILE A 67 -8.95 6.71 10.48
N SER A 68 -7.63 6.95 10.56
CA SER A 68 -7.01 7.99 11.38
C SER A 68 -6.86 9.30 10.60
N THR A 69 -7.46 10.36 11.11
CA THR A 69 -7.26 11.72 10.60
C THR A 69 -5.81 12.18 10.69
N ASP A 70 -5.09 11.80 11.76
CA ASP A 70 -3.68 12.14 11.94
C ASP A 70 -2.82 11.52 10.84
N MET A 71 -3.11 10.26 10.46
CA MET A 71 -2.40 9.60 9.38
C MET A 71 -2.66 10.28 8.03
N LEU A 72 -3.89 10.72 7.79
CA LEU A 72 -4.23 11.45 6.57
C LEU A 72 -3.55 12.83 6.52
N ALA A 73 -3.50 13.55 7.64
CA ALA A 73 -2.74 14.81 7.74
C ALA A 73 -1.24 14.59 7.48
N MET A 74 -0.66 13.51 8.01
CA MET A 74 0.72 13.14 7.72
C MET A 74 0.93 12.75 6.25
N ALA A 75 -0.03 12.06 5.64
CA ALA A 75 0.04 11.68 4.23
C ALA A 75 0.03 12.91 3.32
N ASP A 76 -0.83 13.89 3.60
CA ASP A 76 -0.86 15.16 2.89
C ASP A 76 0.45 15.93 3.05
N ALA A 77 0.94 16.07 4.29
CA ALA A 77 2.22 16.74 4.56
C ALA A 77 3.40 16.05 3.86
N ASN A 78 3.39 14.73 3.76
CA ASN A 78 4.42 13.97 3.03
C ASN A 78 4.32 14.16 1.53
N TRP A 79 3.10 14.26 0.98
CA TRP A 79 2.87 14.58 -0.43
C TRP A 79 3.45 15.96 -0.78
N GLN A 80 3.15 16.97 0.02
CA GLN A 80 3.67 18.32 -0.14
C GLN A 80 5.20 18.36 -0.01
N ARG A 81 5.76 17.68 1.00
CA ARG A 81 7.22 17.61 1.21
C ARG A 81 7.95 16.92 0.06
N ALA A 82 7.34 15.93 -0.57
CA ALA A 82 7.89 15.28 -1.76
C ALA A 82 7.89 16.21 -2.98
N GLY A 83 7.23 17.39 -2.89
CA GLY A 83 7.10 18.35 -3.96
C GLY A 83 6.33 17.77 -5.14
N LEU A 84 5.36 16.91 -4.84
CA LEU A 84 4.46 16.34 -5.84
C LEU A 84 3.43 17.40 -6.23
N PRO A 85 3.09 17.47 -7.51
CA PRO A 85 2.13 18.45 -8.00
C PRO A 85 0.69 18.05 -7.66
N GLY A 86 -0.18 19.06 -7.54
CA GLY A 86 -1.59 18.88 -7.22
C GLY A 86 -1.85 18.37 -5.81
N GLU A 87 -3.10 18.01 -5.57
CA GLU A 87 -3.57 17.48 -4.30
C GLU A 87 -3.82 15.95 -4.42
N VAL A 88 -3.39 15.21 -3.41
CA VAL A 88 -3.73 13.79 -3.32
C VAL A 88 -5.16 13.64 -2.80
N ARG A 89 -5.96 12.79 -3.43
CA ARG A 89 -7.31 12.48 -2.96
C ARG A 89 -7.25 11.60 -1.70
N LEU A 90 -7.51 12.19 -0.53
CA LEU A 90 -7.53 11.49 0.75
C LEU A 90 -8.94 11.40 1.30
N LYS A 91 -9.29 10.25 1.90
CA LYS A 91 -10.60 10.03 2.51
C LYS A 91 -10.47 9.33 3.85
N GLN A 92 -11.08 9.90 4.89
CA GLN A 92 -11.24 9.20 6.17
C GLN A 92 -12.34 8.16 6.02
N VAL A 93 -11.97 6.88 6.14
CA VAL A 93 -12.93 5.77 6.08
C VAL A 93 -12.32 4.51 6.68
N ASP A 94 -13.13 3.73 7.36
CA ASP A 94 -12.77 2.37 7.76
C ASP A 94 -12.67 1.49 6.51
N ALA A 95 -11.62 0.69 6.42
CA ALA A 95 -11.39 -0.19 5.26
C ALA A 95 -12.55 -1.16 4.98
N ARG A 96 -13.33 -1.50 6.00
CA ARG A 96 -14.54 -2.33 5.86
C ARG A 96 -15.65 -1.67 5.04
N PHE A 97 -15.59 -0.35 4.85
CA PHE A 97 -16.61 0.45 4.14
C PHE A 97 -16.01 1.26 2.98
N VAL A 98 -14.76 0.99 2.61
CA VAL A 98 -14.11 1.71 1.52
C VAL A 98 -14.80 1.43 0.19
N GLN A 99 -14.89 2.46 -0.64
CA GLN A 99 -15.42 2.38 -2.01
C GLN A 99 -14.30 2.70 -3.00
N PRO A 100 -14.36 2.19 -4.24
CA PRO A 100 -13.45 2.57 -5.29
C PRO A 100 -13.39 4.09 -5.45
N PRO A 101 -12.20 4.69 -5.45
CA PRO A 101 -12.07 6.15 -5.60
C PRO A 101 -12.25 6.62 -7.04
N PHE A 102 -12.17 5.70 -7.99
CA PHE A 102 -12.25 5.95 -9.43
C PHE A 102 -13.21 4.94 -10.08
N ALA A 103 -13.81 5.35 -11.21
CA ALA A 103 -14.74 4.49 -11.97
C ALA A 103 -14.02 3.34 -12.68
N THR A 104 -12.79 3.59 -13.13
CA THR A 104 -11.95 2.59 -13.79
C THR A 104 -11.27 1.70 -12.76
N PRO A 105 -11.34 0.37 -12.89
CA PRO A 105 -10.59 -0.54 -12.05
C PRO A 105 -9.08 -0.28 -12.12
N GLY A 106 -8.41 -0.42 -10.99
CA GLY A 106 -6.98 -0.13 -10.85
C GLY A 106 -6.29 -1.08 -9.87
N VAL A 107 -5.26 -0.56 -9.23
CA VAL A 107 -4.46 -1.26 -8.23
C VAL A 107 -4.74 -0.67 -6.85
N MET A 108 -5.07 -1.52 -5.89
CA MET A 108 -5.13 -1.19 -4.48
C MET A 108 -3.91 -1.80 -3.79
N LEU A 109 -3.11 -0.97 -3.12
CA LEU A 109 -1.96 -1.43 -2.34
C LEU A 109 -2.16 -1.05 -0.88
N MET A 110 -1.95 -1.99 0.02
CA MET A 110 -2.15 -1.80 1.45
C MET A 110 -1.10 -2.50 2.29
N ASN A 111 -0.80 -1.89 3.43
CA ASN A 111 0.03 -2.45 4.48
C ASN A 111 -0.77 -2.43 5.79
N PRO A 112 -1.67 -3.42 5.99
CA PRO A 112 -2.46 -3.49 7.21
C PRO A 112 -1.54 -3.67 8.42
N PRO A 113 -1.96 -3.22 9.61
CA PRO A 113 -1.23 -3.50 10.83
C PRO A 113 -1.16 -5.01 11.06
N TYR A 114 0.04 -5.51 11.42
CA TYR A 114 0.29 -6.92 11.72
C TYR A 114 1.24 -7.04 12.93
N GLY A 115 1.14 -8.14 13.66
CA GLY A 115 1.93 -8.37 14.86
C GLY A 115 1.65 -7.35 15.97
N GLU A 116 2.64 -7.05 16.80
CA GLU A 116 2.53 -6.12 17.94
C GLU A 116 2.15 -4.67 17.57
N ARG A 117 2.09 -4.31 16.28
CA ARG A 117 1.70 -2.97 15.83
C ARG A 117 0.21 -2.67 16.01
N ILE A 118 -0.61 -3.68 16.32
CA ILE A 118 -2.04 -3.48 16.63
C ILE A 118 -2.20 -2.87 18.03
N ALA A 119 -1.28 -3.12 18.95
CA ALA A 119 -1.42 -2.80 20.36
C ALA A 119 -0.72 -1.52 20.84
N VAL A 120 0.20 -0.88 20.07
CA VAL A 120 1.03 0.19 20.63
C VAL A 120 1.00 1.46 19.81
N ARG A 121 0.13 2.37 20.19
CA ARG A 121 0.36 3.81 20.07
C ARG A 121 1.43 4.20 21.11
N GLY A 122 2.70 4.33 20.70
CA GLY A 122 3.61 5.18 21.47
C GLY A 122 4.91 4.64 22.03
N GLU A 123 5.33 3.39 21.81
CA GLU A 123 6.68 2.98 22.24
C GLU A 123 7.49 2.29 21.15
N GLN A 124 8.63 2.93 20.83
CA GLN A 124 9.67 2.35 19.97
C GLN A 124 10.37 1.23 20.73
N ARG A 125 10.09 -0.04 20.41
CA ARG A 125 10.97 -1.15 20.78
C ARG A 125 11.83 -1.56 19.58
N ARG A 126 13.13 -1.36 19.72
CA ARG A 126 14.16 -1.96 18.85
C ARG A 126 14.35 -3.41 19.25
N GLY A 127 14.17 -4.32 18.32
CA GLY A 127 14.49 -5.74 18.47
C GLY A 127 13.32 -6.63 18.02
N ALA A 128 13.60 -7.53 17.06
CA ALA A 128 12.67 -8.59 16.70
C ALA A 128 12.51 -9.52 17.89
N LEU A 129 11.37 -9.47 18.56
CA LEU A 129 10.94 -10.49 19.51
C LEU A 129 10.07 -11.51 18.78
N PRO A 130 10.11 -12.80 19.16
CA PRO A 130 9.19 -13.81 18.64
C PRO A 130 7.76 -13.36 18.87
N GLU A 131 6.88 -13.66 17.92
CA GLU A 131 5.43 -13.40 18.05
C GLU A 131 4.95 -13.96 19.39
N ALA A 132 4.56 -13.06 20.30
CA ALA A 132 3.80 -13.46 21.46
C ALA A 132 2.47 -14.08 20.97
N PRO A 133 1.97 -15.16 21.57
CA PRO A 133 0.66 -15.72 21.21
C PRO A 133 -0.37 -14.61 21.36
N ARG A 134 -1.10 -14.34 20.26
CA ARG A 134 -2.22 -13.39 20.30
C ARG A 134 -3.25 -13.91 21.28
N ASP A 135 -3.81 -13.00 22.08
CA ASP A 135 -4.99 -13.29 22.87
C ASP A 135 -6.12 -13.77 21.92
N GLU A 136 -6.91 -14.73 22.34
CA GLU A 136 -8.04 -15.28 21.57
C GLU A 136 -9.00 -14.17 21.10
N ALA A 137 -9.18 -13.12 21.90
CA ALA A 137 -9.99 -11.96 21.56
C ALA A 137 -9.38 -11.13 20.41
N GLU A 138 -8.07 -10.94 20.40
CA GLU A 138 -7.36 -10.24 19.31
C GLU A 138 -7.41 -11.04 18.00
N GLU A 139 -7.26 -12.35 18.10
CA GLU A 139 -7.37 -13.27 16.96
C GLU A 139 -8.79 -13.24 16.36
N ALA A 140 -9.82 -13.25 17.21
CA ALA A 140 -11.21 -13.17 16.80
C ALA A 140 -11.52 -11.84 16.12
N ALA A 141 -11.03 -10.71 16.68
CA ALA A 141 -11.18 -9.39 16.10
C ALA A 141 -10.49 -9.27 14.74
N ALA A 142 -9.27 -9.80 14.59
CA ALA A 142 -8.53 -9.83 13.33
C ALA A 142 -9.26 -10.64 12.26
N ASN A 143 -9.83 -11.78 12.64
CA ASN A 143 -10.61 -12.62 11.73
C ASN A 143 -11.93 -11.93 11.31
N GLN A 144 -12.60 -11.25 12.23
CA GLN A 144 -13.83 -10.51 11.94
C GLN A 144 -13.53 -9.34 10.99
N PHE A 145 -12.47 -8.57 11.25
CA PHE A 145 -12.03 -7.50 10.36
C PHE A 145 -11.72 -8.04 8.96
N ALA A 146 -10.91 -9.10 8.87
CA ALA A 146 -10.52 -9.69 7.59
C ALA A 146 -11.73 -10.18 6.78
N SER A 147 -12.71 -10.81 7.44
CA SER A 147 -13.94 -11.28 6.81
C SER A 147 -14.79 -10.14 6.25
N ALA A 148 -14.99 -9.08 7.04
CA ALA A 148 -15.74 -7.91 6.62
C ALA A 148 -15.04 -7.16 5.48
N PHE A 149 -13.73 -6.99 5.57
CA PHE A 149 -12.93 -6.36 4.53
C PHE A 149 -12.94 -7.16 3.21
N ALA A 150 -12.82 -8.49 3.30
CA ALA A 150 -12.94 -9.36 2.13
C ALA A 150 -14.31 -9.24 1.44
N THR A 151 -15.37 -9.06 2.21
CA THR A 151 -16.72 -8.81 1.68
C THR A 151 -16.75 -7.50 0.89
N THR A 152 -16.21 -6.42 1.45
CA THR A 152 -16.06 -5.11 0.78
C THR A 152 -15.29 -5.23 -0.53
N LEU A 153 -14.16 -5.95 -0.53
CA LEU A 153 -13.37 -6.17 -1.75
C LEU A 153 -14.18 -6.90 -2.83
N LYS A 154 -14.90 -7.97 -2.46
CA LYS A 154 -15.71 -8.74 -3.40
C LYS A 154 -16.90 -7.95 -3.97
N GLN A 155 -17.52 -7.11 -3.15
CA GLN A 155 -18.71 -6.37 -3.54
C GLN A 155 -18.41 -5.14 -4.40
N HIS A 156 -17.32 -4.42 -4.08
CA HIS A 156 -17.08 -3.10 -4.64
C HIS A 156 -15.88 -3.01 -5.57
N PHE A 157 -14.91 -3.93 -5.47
CA PHE A 157 -13.65 -3.83 -6.20
C PHE A 157 -13.51 -4.86 -7.33
N ALA A 158 -14.63 -5.26 -7.96
CA ALA A 158 -14.56 -6.17 -9.11
C ALA A 158 -13.73 -5.57 -10.26
N GLY A 159 -12.77 -6.34 -10.78
CA GLY A 159 -11.82 -5.91 -11.82
C GLY A 159 -10.53 -5.29 -11.25
N TRP A 160 -10.46 -4.99 -9.96
CA TRP A 160 -9.28 -4.44 -9.31
C TRP A 160 -8.26 -5.52 -8.96
N GLN A 161 -7.02 -5.09 -8.79
CA GLN A 161 -5.96 -5.90 -8.20
C GLN A 161 -5.69 -5.40 -6.79
N ALA A 162 -5.97 -6.22 -5.79
CA ALA A 162 -5.66 -5.91 -4.41
C ALA A 162 -4.31 -6.52 -4.01
N TRP A 163 -3.38 -5.69 -3.57
CA TRP A 163 -2.06 -6.10 -3.12
C TRP A 163 -1.92 -5.83 -1.63
N VAL A 164 -1.55 -6.86 -0.88
CA VAL A 164 -1.38 -6.79 0.58
C VAL A 164 0.06 -7.11 0.93
N PHE A 165 0.77 -6.11 1.46
CA PHE A 165 2.10 -6.27 2.03
C PHE A 165 1.98 -6.52 3.52
N THR A 166 2.45 -7.67 4.01
CA THR A 166 2.25 -8.06 5.41
C THR A 166 3.27 -9.09 5.88
N GLY A 167 3.57 -9.08 7.19
CA GLY A 167 4.26 -10.16 7.89
C GLY A 167 3.32 -11.30 8.31
N ASP A 168 2.00 -11.09 8.28
CA ASP A 168 1.03 -12.16 8.59
C ASP A 168 0.79 -13.06 7.37
N LEU A 169 1.45 -14.21 7.34
CA LEU A 169 1.36 -15.16 6.25
C LEU A 169 -0.01 -15.86 6.16
N SER A 170 -0.85 -15.71 7.17
CA SER A 170 -2.20 -16.28 7.20
C SER A 170 -3.26 -15.41 6.50
N ILE A 171 -2.91 -14.22 6.02
CA ILE A 171 -3.83 -13.27 5.40
C ILE A 171 -4.71 -13.88 4.29
N PRO A 172 -4.21 -14.69 3.34
CA PRO A 172 -5.08 -15.29 2.32
C PRO A 172 -6.18 -16.17 2.92
N LYS A 173 -5.82 -16.94 3.96
CA LYS A 173 -6.77 -17.80 4.69
C LYS A 173 -7.81 -16.95 5.45
N ARG A 174 -7.38 -15.88 6.13
CA ARG A 174 -8.27 -14.98 6.88
C ARG A 174 -9.24 -14.25 5.96
N LEU A 175 -8.76 -13.74 4.82
CA LEU A 175 -9.58 -13.08 3.80
C LEU A 175 -10.48 -14.07 3.03
N ARG A 176 -10.21 -15.36 3.12
CA ARG A 176 -10.86 -16.40 2.29
C ARG A 176 -10.81 -16.03 0.80
N LEU A 177 -9.65 -15.52 0.39
CA LEU A 177 -9.33 -15.19 -0.99
C LEU A 177 -8.15 -16.04 -1.44
N LYS A 178 -8.21 -16.52 -2.68
CA LYS A 178 -7.07 -17.20 -3.30
C LYS A 178 -6.13 -16.16 -3.89
N GLU A 179 -4.91 -16.14 -3.42
CA GLU A 179 -3.88 -15.29 -4.02
C GLU A 179 -3.51 -15.76 -5.43
N SER A 180 -3.39 -14.82 -6.36
CA SER A 180 -2.89 -15.06 -7.71
C SER A 180 -1.36 -14.96 -7.79
N ARG A 181 -0.74 -14.26 -6.82
CA ARG A 181 0.71 -14.14 -6.71
C ARG A 181 1.14 -13.95 -5.26
N ARG A 182 2.31 -14.50 -4.93
CA ARG A 182 2.99 -14.33 -3.65
C ARG A 182 4.45 -14.00 -3.90
N THR A 183 4.91 -12.86 -3.41
CA THR A 183 6.30 -12.41 -3.56
C THR A 183 6.92 -12.25 -2.17
N PRO A 184 8.02 -12.93 -1.85
CA PRO A 184 8.73 -12.74 -0.59
C PRO A 184 9.42 -11.36 -0.59
N LEU A 185 9.29 -10.64 0.50
CA LEU A 185 9.89 -9.34 0.75
C LEU A 185 10.30 -9.25 2.24
N TYR A 186 11.07 -8.23 2.57
CA TYR A 186 11.50 -7.99 3.94
C TYR A 186 11.18 -6.55 4.36
N ASN A 187 10.74 -6.37 5.59
CA ASN A 187 10.59 -5.07 6.24
C ASN A 187 11.60 -4.99 7.39
N GLY A 188 12.80 -4.51 7.09
CA GLY A 188 13.93 -4.66 7.98
C GLY A 188 14.28 -6.14 8.15
N ASN A 189 14.24 -6.64 9.39
CA ASN A 189 14.48 -8.05 9.72
C ASN A 189 13.21 -8.92 9.69
N ILE A 190 12.06 -8.34 9.40
CA ILE A 190 10.79 -9.07 9.39
C ILE A 190 10.57 -9.64 7.98
N GLU A 191 10.41 -10.96 7.91
CA GLU A 191 9.99 -11.63 6.68
C GLU A 191 8.53 -11.31 6.40
N CYS A 192 8.28 -10.74 5.23
CA CYS A 192 6.96 -10.33 4.76
C CYS A 192 6.62 -11.01 3.44
N ARG A 193 5.38 -10.88 3.05
CA ARG A 193 4.90 -11.26 1.71
C ARG A 193 4.08 -10.12 1.12
N LEU A 194 4.21 -9.98 -0.18
CA LEU A 194 3.31 -9.18 -0.98
C LEU A 194 2.37 -10.15 -1.71
N PHE A 195 1.15 -10.22 -1.23
CA PHE A 195 0.09 -11.04 -1.81
C PHE A 195 -0.71 -10.23 -2.83
N ARG A 196 -0.98 -10.81 -4.00
CA ARG A 196 -1.90 -10.26 -4.99
C ARG A 196 -3.19 -11.06 -5.01
N PHE A 197 -4.30 -10.37 -5.05
CA PHE A 197 -5.63 -10.92 -5.25
C PHE A 197 -6.28 -10.21 -6.44
N ASP A 198 -6.61 -10.97 -7.48
CA ASP A 198 -7.36 -10.46 -8.62
C ASP A 198 -8.85 -10.52 -8.28
N MET A 199 -9.49 -9.35 -8.15
CA MET A 199 -10.87 -9.24 -7.75
C MET A 199 -11.78 -9.46 -8.97
N VAL A 200 -12.33 -10.67 -9.11
CA VAL A 200 -13.26 -11.01 -10.16
C VAL A 200 -14.71 -10.81 -9.67
N ARG A 201 -15.62 -10.42 -10.55
CA ARG A 201 -17.06 -10.49 -10.26
C ARG A 201 -17.38 -11.93 -9.90
N GLY A 202 -18.07 -12.15 -8.77
CA GLY A 202 -18.43 -13.47 -8.31
C GLY A 202 -19.04 -14.30 -9.45
N GLY A 203 -18.33 -15.35 -9.87
CA GLY A 203 -18.86 -16.31 -10.81
C GLY A 203 -20.05 -16.99 -10.16
N ASN A 204 -21.17 -17.09 -10.87
CA ASN A 204 -22.28 -17.95 -10.51
C ASN A 204 -21.71 -19.31 -10.09
N ARG A 205 -22.03 -19.73 -8.86
CA ARG A 205 -21.94 -21.13 -8.47
C ARG A 205 -22.65 -21.89 -9.59
N LYS A 206 -21.95 -22.70 -10.37
CA LYS A 206 -22.59 -23.62 -11.31
C LYS A 206 -23.54 -24.45 -10.45
N GLU A 207 -24.82 -24.19 -10.57
CA GLU A 207 -25.84 -25.13 -10.11
C GLU A 207 -25.55 -26.44 -10.81
N GLY A 208 -25.34 -27.48 -10.01
CA GLY A 208 -25.09 -28.82 -10.51
C GLY A 208 -26.24 -29.24 -11.39
N GLY A 209 -26.02 -29.27 -12.71
CA GLY A 209 -26.89 -29.93 -13.64
C GLY A 209 -26.83 -31.42 -13.32
N GLU A 210 -27.89 -31.95 -12.73
CA GLU A 210 -28.20 -33.38 -12.75
C GLU A 210 -28.32 -33.82 -14.22
N ALA A 211 -27.45 -34.72 -14.63
CA ALA A 211 -27.55 -35.39 -15.89
C ALA A 211 -28.79 -36.33 -15.85
N PRO A 212 -29.66 -36.33 -16.86
CA PRO A 212 -30.74 -37.30 -16.92
C PRO A 212 -30.15 -38.70 -17.11
N LYS A 213 -30.55 -39.62 -16.27
CA LYS A 213 -30.34 -41.06 -16.45
C LYS A 213 -31.26 -41.57 -17.53
N GLU A 214 -30.72 -42.06 -18.63
CA GLU A 214 -31.33 -43.07 -19.48
C GLU A 214 -30.95 -44.47 -19.00
#